data_1f7245f6ed565d66d0c791d2a5cc7579
#
_entry.id   1f7245f6ed565d66d0c791d2a5cc7579
#
_cell.length_a   1.000
_cell.length_b   1.000
_cell.length_c   1.000
_cell.angle_alpha   90.00
_cell.angle_beta   90.00
_cell.angle_gamma   90.00
#
_symmetry.space_group_name_H-M   'P 1'
#
loop_
_entity.id
_entity.type
_entity.pdbx_description
1 polymer ?
#
loop_
_entity_poly.entity_id
_entity_poly.type
_entity_poly.pdbx_seq_one_letter_code
_entity_poly.pdbx_strand_id
1 'polypeptide(L)'
;MLECKNLTKAYQGRCVVNNLSFKIQSGEVFAFLGSNGAGKTTTIKMILGLVKIDSGEVRCAEGIKIGYSPETPYFPPFLTGYEVLEYYAGLQKIAKAERKAEILSSLEIVGLEYNKTKVKNYSKGMLQRLALAQALLGNPQLLILDEPTAGLDALGRLEIMQLIQTLQERGKTILINSHILNDIERICDRGIIIKKGVQVGTWSKTDNADKSLEETFLELVGGIKE
;
A
#
# COMPACT_ATOMS: atom_id res chain seq x y z
N MET A 1 -1.58 -2.39 15.72
CA MET A 1 -2.28 -2.76 14.49
C MET A 1 -1.61 -3.96 13.80
N LEU A 2 -0.39 -3.81 13.28
CA LEU A 2 0.43 -4.86 12.65
C LEU A 2 1.83 -4.87 13.26
N GLU A 3 2.40 -6.04 13.53
CA GLU A 3 3.78 -6.21 14.01
C GLU A 3 4.47 -7.30 13.19
N CYS A 4 5.62 -6.99 12.62
CA CYS A 4 6.51 -7.91 11.96
C CYS A 4 7.73 -8.14 12.84
N LYS A 5 8.08 -9.41 13.10
CA LYS A 5 9.24 -9.78 13.93
C LYS A 5 10.18 -10.70 13.19
N ASN A 6 11.41 -10.26 13.02
CA ASN A 6 12.53 -11.04 12.48
C ASN A 6 12.21 -11.74 11.15
N LEU A 7 11.42 -11.06 10.29
CA LEU A 7 10.99 -11.62 9.02
C LEU A 7 12.19 -11.93 8.12
N THR A 8 12.27 -13.16 7.66
CA THR A 8 13.32 -13.60 6.73
C THR A 8 12.70 -14.37 5.58
N LYS A 9 13.18 -14.09 4.36
CA LYS A 9 12.81 -14.78 3.13
C LYS A 9 13.98 -14.92 2.19
N ALA A 10 14.21 -16.16 1.74
CA ALA A 10 15.18 -16.47 0.70
C ALA A 10 14.51 -17.15 -0.50
N TYR A 11 15.06 -16.94 -1.69
CA TYR A 11 14.72 -17.63 -2.91
C TYR A 11 15.99 -18.21 -3.54
N GLN A 12 16.00 -19.49 -3.80
CA GLN A 12 17.15 -20.20 -4.41
C GLN A 12 18.48 -19.88 -3.72
N GLY A 13 18.49 -19.86 -2.38
CA GLY A 13 19.69 -19.56 -1.59
C GLY A 13 20.04 -18.08 -1.43
N ARG A 14 19.37 -17.17 -2.17
CA ARG A 14 19.57 -15.73 -2.04
C ARG A 14 18.56 -15.15 -1.03
N CYS A 15 19.07 -14.58 0.07
CA CYS A 15 18.23 -13.88 1.04
C CYS A 15 17.73 -12.55 0.44
N VAL A 16 16.42 -12.35 0.41
CA VAL A 16 15.75 -11.16 -0.14
C VAL A 16 15.20 -10.27 0.97
N VAL A 17 14.80 -10.86 2.09
CA VAL A 17 14.43 -10.17 3.33
C VAL A 17 15.18 -10.85 4.47
N ASN A 18 15.89 -10.09 5.27
CA ASN A 18 16.77 -10.60 6.31
C ASN A 18 16.50 -9.92 7.66
N ASN A 19 15.93 -10.67 8.58
CA ASN A 19 15.70 -10.27 9.98
C ASN A 19 14.98 -8.92 10.13
N LEU A 20 13.96 -8.67 9.30
CA LEU A 20 13.23 -7.42 9.26
C LEU A 20 12.19 -7.35 10.37
N SER A 21 12.24 -6.28 11.18
CA SER A 21 11.30 -6.07 12.29
C SER A 21 10.76 -4.65 12.29
N PHE A 22 9.44 -4.50 12.32
CA PHE A 22 8.78 -3.20 12.43
C PHE A 22 7.34 -3.35 12.95
N LYS A 23 6.75 -2.22 13.35
CA LYS A 23 5.39 -2.18 13.88
C LYS A 23 4.63 -1.00 13.29
N ILE A 24 3.39 -1.25 12.92
CA ILE A 24 2.46 -0.22 12.43
C ILE A 24 1.40 0.01 13.51
N GLN A 25 1.22 1.27 13.89
CA GLN A 25 0.22 1.68 14.86
C GLN A 25 -1.14 1.89 14.18
N SER A 26 -2.19 1.97 14.98
CA SER A 26 -3.54 2.23 14.45
C SER A 26 -3.67 3.70 14.06
N GLY A 27 -4.25 3.98 12.88
CA GLY A 27 -4.53 5.34 12.42
C GLY A 27 -3.34 6.08 11.79
N GLU A 28 -2.16 5.44 11.64
CA GLU A 28 -1.01 6.08 10.99
C GLU A 28 -0.91 5.74 9.50
N VAL A 29 -0.25 6.63 8.75
CA VAL A 29 0.30 6.33 7.43
C VAL A 29 1.78 5.99 7.59
N PHE A 30 2.10 4.72 7.38
CA PHE A 30 3.44 4.16 7.58
C PHE A 30 4.14 3.94 6.24
N ALA A 31 5.31 4.54 6.06
CA ALA A 31 6.12 4.40 4.85
C ALA A 31 7.03 3.17 4.89
N PHE A 32 7.06 2.44 3.79
CA PHE A 32 7.98 1.32 3.57
C PHE A 32 8.91 1.66 2.40
N LEU A 33 10.13 2.13 2.71
CA LEU A 33 11.02 2.78 1.77
C LEU A 33 12.21 1.89 1.40
N GLY A 34 12.72 2.04 0.20
CA GLY A 34 13.91 1.33 -0.27
C GLY A 34 14.01 1.36 -1.78
N SER A 35 15.20 1.14 -2.31
CA SER A 35 15.43 1.04 -3.76
C SER A 35 14.70 -0.17 -4.37
N ASN A 36 14.63 -0.22 -5.70
CA ASN A 36 14.10 -1.40 -6.39
C ASN A 36 14.93 -2.64 -6.05
N GLY A 37 14.24 -3.75 -5.79
CA GLY A 37 14.89 -4.98 -5.34
C GLY A 37 15.29 -5.01 -3.86
N ALA A 38 14.97 -3.99 -3.06
CA ALA A 38 15.27 -3.96 -1.63
C ALA A 38 14.49 -4.98 -0.78
N GLY A 39 13.46 -5.65 -1.34
CA GLY A 39 12.64 -6.64 -0.62
C GLY A 39 11.23 -6.16 -0.24
N LYS A 40 10.84 -4.93 -0.65
CA LYS A 40 9.55 -4.33 -0.28
C LYS A 40 8.34 -5.18 -0.66
N THR A 41 8.17 -5.50 -1.93
CA THR A 41 7.05 -6.31 -2.43
C THR A 41 7.04 -7.73 -1.83
N THR A 42 8.23 -8.31 -1.57
CA THR A 42 8.32 -9.61 -0.89
C THR A 42 7.80 -9.52 0.54
N THR A 43 8.15 -8.46 1.27
CA THR A 43 7.65 -8.23 2.62
C THR A 43 6.14 -8.03 2.64
N ILE A 44 5.61 -7.22 1.72
CA ILE A 44 4.15 -7.06 1.55
C ILE A 44 3.47 -8.42 1.29
N LYS A 45 4.01 -9.22 0.39
CA LYS A 45 3.48 -10.57 0.10
C LYS A 45 3.52 -11.51 1.31
N MET A 46 4.55 -11.41 2.16
CA MET A 46 4.61 -12.15 3.42
C MET A 46 3.53 -11.68 4.41
N ILE A 47 3.32 -10.38 4.55
CA ILE A 47 2.27 -9.79 5.40
C ILE A 47 0.88 -10.27 4.94
N LEU A 48 0.65 -10.32 3.64
CA LEU A 48 -0.61 -10.78 3.04
C LEU A 48 -0.79 -12.31 3.04
N GLY A 49 0.22 -13.07 3.51
CA GLY A 49 0.18 -14.54 3.46
C GLY A 49 0.29 -15.13 2.05
N LEU A 50 0.64 -14.33 1.04
CA LEU A 50 0.81 -14.76 -0.35
C LEU A 50 2.14 -15.48 -0.58
N VAL A 51 3.10 -15.30 0.32
CA VAL A 51 4.41 -15.96 0.31
C VAL A 51 4.71 -16.48 1.70
N LYS A 52 5.13 -17.75 1.78
CA LYS A 52 5.52 -18.37 3.05
C LYS A 52 6.77 -17.69 3.61
N ILE A 53 6.71 -17.35 4.89
CA ILE A 53 7.82 -16.83 5.69
C ILE A 53 8.77 -17.99 5.98
N ASP A 54 10.08 -17.78 5.83
CA ASP A 54 11.10 -18.80 6.15
C ASP A 54 11.45 -18.76 7.65
N SER A 55 11.55 -17.58 8.25
CA SER A 55 11.62 -17.39 9.71
C SER A 55 11.03 -16.04 10.13
N GLY A 56 10.70 -15.91 11.40
CA GLY A 56 9.99 -14.76 11.97
C GLY A 56 8.48 -14.93 11.93
N GLU A 57 7.77 -13.85 12.22
CA GLU A 57 6.30 -13.88 12.29
C GLU A 57 5.68 -12.53 11.95
N VAL A 58 4.45 -12.57 11.45
CA VAL A 58 3.56 -11.43 11.29
C VAL A 58 2.41 -11.58 12.28
N ARG A 59 2.21 -10.58 13.12
CA ARG A 59 1.10 -10.50 14.06
C ARG A 59 0.19 -9.35 13.68
N CYS A 60 -1.07 -9.63 13.46
CA CYS A 60 -2.12 -8.63 13.25
C CYS A 60 -3.04 -8.59 14.47
N ALA A 61 -3.65 -7.45 14.73
CA ALA A 61 -4.73 -7.37 15.71
C ALA A 61 -5.85 -8.35 15.31
N GLU A 62 -6.50 -8.93 16.29
CA GLU A 62 -7.57 -9.92 16.07
C GLU A 62 -8.72 -9.31 15.25
N GLY A 63 -9.22 -10.06 14.29
CA GLY A 63 -10.35 -9.65 13.44
C GLY A 63 -10.04 -8.55 12.43
N ILE A 64 -8.77 -8.14 12.27
CA ILE A 64 -8.40 -7.10 11.32
C ILE A 64 -8.63 -7.55 9.87
N LYS A 65 -9.27 -6.70 9.09
CA LYS A 65 -9.36 -6.84 7.64
C LYS A 65 -8.28 -6.00 6.98
N ILE A 66 -7.64 -6.58 5.96
CA ILE A 66 -6.59 -5.92 5.18
C ILE A 66 -7.11 -5.73 3.76
N GLY A 67 -7.07 -4.48 3.28
CA GLY A 67 -7.26 -4.16 1.86
C GLY A 67 -5.90 -3.99 1.18
N TYR A 68 -5.77 -4.49 -0.05
CA TYR A 68 -4.52 -4.42 -0.80
C TYR A 68 -4.73 -3.83 -2.20
N SER A 69 -3.95 -2.82 -2.53
CA SER A 69 -3.85 -2.24 -3.87
C SER A 69 -2.45 -2.50 -4.41
N PRO A 70 -2.28 -3.33 -5.45
CA PRO A 70 -0.99 -3.62 -6.05
C PRO A 70 -0.51 -2.47 -6.95
N GLU A 71 0.81 -2.39 -7.19
CA GLU A 71 1.44 -1.44 -8.12
C GLU A 71 0.82 -1.48 -9.53
N THR A 72 0.56 -2.69 -10.03
CA THR A 72 -0.04 -2.91 -11.35
C THR A 72 -1.34 -3.68 -11.19
N PRO A 73 -2.47 -2.98 -11.01
CA PRO A 73 -3.76 -3.64 -10.90
C PRO A 73 -4.17 -4.25 -12.24
N TYR A 74 -4.65 -5.48 -12.20
CA TYR A 74 -5.18 -6.17 -13.36
C TYR A 74 -6.66 -6.50 -13.15
N PHE A 75 -7.49 -6.00 -14.04
CA PHE A 75 -8.93 -6.26 -14.04
C PHE A 75 -9.39 -6.75 -15.40
N PRO A 76 -10.44 -7.59 -15.49
CA PRO A 76 -10.99 -8.04 -16.75
C PRO A 76 -11.40 -6.85 -17.63
N PRO A 77 -10.83 -6.71 -18.86
CA PRO A 77 -10.99 -5.49 -19.67
C PRO A 77 -12.41 -5.28 -20.20
N PHE A 78 -13.21 -6.34 -20.22
CA PHE A 78 -14.61 -6.34 -20.72
C PHE A 78 -15.65 -6.02 -19.65
N LEU A 79 -15.26 -5.91 -18.37
CA LEU A 79 -16.14 -5.50 -17.28
C LEU A 79 -16.14 -3.96 -17.10
N THR A 80 -17.20 -3.43 -16.49
CA THR A 80 -17.24 -2.07 -15.94
C THR A 80 -16.58 -2.05 -14.55
N GLY A 81 -16.24 -0.87 -14.04
CA GLY A 81 -15.72 -0.75 -12.66
C GLY A 81 -16.68 -1.32 -11.62
N TYR A 82 -18.00 -1.10 -11.80
CA TYR A 82 -19.00 -1.67 -10.91
C TYR A 82 -19.01 -3.21 -10.95
N GLU A 83 -19.00 -3.82 -12.14
CA GLU A 83 -18.99 -5.27 -12.31
C GLU A 83 -17.72 -5.91 -11.70
N VAL A 84 -16.57 -5.22 -11.80
CA VAL A 84 -15.32 -5.63 -11.13
C VAL A 84 -15.53 -5.63 -9.62
N LEU A 85 -16.01 -4.53 -9.04
CA LEU A 85 -16.21 -4.42 -7.59
C LEU A 85 -17.28 -5.42 -7.09
N GLU A 86 -18.33 -5.68 -7.88
CA GLU A 86 -19.34 -6.69 -7.54
C GLU A 86 -18.76 -8.10 -7.44
N TYR A 87 -17.86 -8.44 -8.37
CA TYR A 87 -17.11 -9.69 -8.34
C TYR A 87 -16.27 -9.83 -7.07
N TYR A 88 -15.49 -8.79 -6.73
CA TYR A 88 -14.65 -8.81 -5.53
C TYR A 88 -15.48 -8.77 -4.23
N ALA A 89 -16.58 -8.03 -4.18
CA ALA A 89 -17.52 -8.04 -3.06
C ALA A 89 -18.11 -9.45 -2.83
N GLY A 90 -18.33 -10.18 -3.93
CA GLY A 90 -18.73 -11.59 -3.87
C GLY A 90 -17.65 -12.49 -3.26
N LEU A 91 -16.40 -12.33 -3.66
CA LEU A 91 -15.27 -13.10 -3.12
C LEU A 91 -15.05 -12.81 -1.62
N GLN A 92 -15.26 -11.56 -1.19
CA GLN A 92 -15.17 -11.17 0.22
C GLN A 92 -16.41 -11.58 1.04
N LYS A 93 -17.38 -12.28 0.42
CA LYS A 93 -18.62 -12.74 1.06
C LYS A 93 -19.47 -11.61 1.65
N ILE A 94 -19.39 -10.40 1.08
CA ILE A 94 -20.28 -9.30 1.44
C ILE A 94 -21.72 -9.72 1.11
N ALA A 95 -22.66 -9.48 2.02
CA ALA A 95 -24.04 -9.87 1.84
C ALA A 95 -24.64 -9.21 0.58
N LYS A 96 -25.39 -9.97 -0.24
CA LYS A 96 -25.88 -9.49 -1.54
C LYS A 96 -26.71 -8.21 -1.42
N ALA A 97 -27.45 -8.05 -0.33
CA ALA A 97 -28.26 -6.86 -0.07
C ALA A 97 -27.41 -5.59 0.19
N GLU A 98 -26.19 -5.74 0.70
CA GLU A 98 -25.28 -4.65 1.08
C GLU A 98 -24.30 -4.27 -0.05
N ARG A 99 -24.03 -5.18 -0.98
CA ARG A 99 -23.00 -5.00 -2.03
C ARG A 99 -23.16 -3.71 -2.82
N LYS A 100 -24.38 -3.42 -3.28
CA LYS A 100 -24.63 -2.24 -4.11
C LYS A 100 -24.26 -0.95 -3.38
N ALA A 101 -24.69 -0.81 -2.14
CA ALA A 101 -24.40 0.38 -1.33
C ALA A 101 -22.89 0.52 -1.08
N GLU A 102 -22.22 -0.57 -0.73
CA GLU A 102 -20.79 -0.58 -0.46
C GLU A 102 -19.96 -0.29 -1.71
N ILE A 103 -20.33 -0.86 -2.86
CA ILE A 103 -19.65 -0.59 -4.14
C ILE A 103 -19.80 0.89 -4.52
N LEU A 104 -21.02 1.44 -4.45
CA LEU A 104 -21.26 2.85 -4.78
C LEU A 104 -20.50 3.78 -3.84
N SER A 105 -20.48 3.49 -2.55
CA SER A 105 -19.69 4.23 -1.56
C SER A 105 -18.18 4.14 -1.86
N SER A 106 -17.67 2.97 -2.21
CA SER A 106 -16.26 2.80 -2.57
C SER A 106 -15.89 3.59 -3.84
N LEU A 107 -16.75 3.59 -4.86
CA LEU A 107 -16.56 4.38 -6.09
C LEU A 107 -16.56 5.89 -5.79
N GLU A 108 -17.50 6.35 -4.97
CA GLU A 108 -17.59 7.75 -4.55
C GLU A 108 -16.34 8.20 -3.79
N ILE A 109 -15.88 7.40 -2.82
CA ILE A 109 -14.66 7.69 -2.05
C ILE A 109 -13.45 7.91 -2.94
N VAL A 110 -13.30 7.08 -3.99
CA VAL A 110 -12.14 7.19 -4.89
C VAL A 110 -12.39 8.15 -6.07
N GLY A 111 -13.54 8.79 -6.16
CA GLY A 111 -13.87 9.72 -7.25
C GLY A 111 -14.01 9.05 -8.62
N LEU A 112 -14.52 7.81 -8.65
CA LEU A 112 -14.88 7.12 -9.90
C LEU A 112 -16.39 7.16 -10.11
N GLU A 113 -16.79 7.62 -11.30
CA GLU A 113 -18.20 7.61 -11.66
C GLU A 113 -18.74 6.18 -11.87
N TYR A 114 -19.94 5.95 -11.35
CA TYR A 114 -20.74 4.78 -11.73
C TYR A 114 -21.31 4.94 -13.14
N ASN A 115 -20.65 4.36 -14.12
CA ASN A 115 -21.05 4.41 -15.53
C ASN A 115 -20.84 3.07 -16.24
N LYS A 116 -21.19 3.00 -17.54
CA LYS A 116 -21.05 1.79 -18.36
C LYS A 116 -19.70 1.66 -19.07
N THR A 117 -18.73 2.53 -18.78
CA THR A 117 -17.39 2.48 -19.37
C THR A 117 -16.69 1.20 -18.96
N LYS A 118 -16.20 0.45 -19.94
CA LYS A 118 -15.44 -0.79 -19.70
C LYS A 118 -14.00 -0.47 -19.28
N VAL A 119 -13.43 -1.33 -18.43
CA VAL A 119 -12.08 -1.20 -17.89
C VAL A 119 -11.00 -1.04 -18.96
N LYS A 120 -11.16 -1.66 -20.13
CA LYS A 120 -10.24 -1.47 -21.27
C LYS A 120 -10.10 -0.01 -21.73
N ASN A 121 -11.06 0.83 -21.41
CA ASN A 121 -11.07 2.25 -21.77
C ASN A 121 -10.68 3.15 -20.58
N TYR A 122 -10.26 2.56 -19.46
CA TYR A 122 -9.83 3.33 -18.29
C TYR A 122 -8.43 3.90 -18.51
N SER A 123 -8.23 5.15 -18.10
CA SER A 123 -6.90 5.71 -17.94
C SER A 123 -6.15 5.00 -16.81
N LYS A 124 -4.83 5.18 -16.74
CA LYS A 124 -4.03 4.62 -15.65
C LYS A 124 -4.52 5.11 -14.28
N GLY A 125 -4.86 6.40 -14.16
CA GLY A 125 -5.43 6.96 -12.94
C GLY A 125 -6.78 6.33 -12.56
N MET A 126 -7.65 6.06 -13.54
CA MET A 126 -8.92 5.36 -13.31
C MET A 126 -8.69 3.93 -12.83
N LEU A 127 -7.71 3.21 -13.39
CA LEU A 127 -7.34 1.86 -12.94
C LEU A 127 -6.81 1.87 -11.50
N GLN A 128 -5.99 2.86 -11.14
CA GLN A 128 -5.48 3.01 -9.80
C GLN A 128 -6.59 3.33 -8.78
N ARG A 129 -7.53 4.22 -9.15
CA ARG A 129 -8.72 4.49 -8.33
C ARG A 129 -9.60 3.26 -8.17
N LEU A 130 -9.78 2.45 -9.23
CA LEU A 130 -10.53 1.20 -9.14
C LEU A 130 -9.85 0.19 -8.21
N ALA A 131 -8.51 0.11 -8.22
CA ALA A 131 -7.75 -0.74 -7.30
C ALA A 131 -7.92 -0.29 -5.84
N LEU A 132 -7.91 1.02 -5.60
CA LEU A 132 -8.20 1.56 -4.26
C LEU A 132 -9.65 1.27 -3.84
N ALA A 133 -10.63 1.44 -4.75
CA ALA A 133 -12.03 1.08 -4.46
C ALA A 133 -12.17 -0.40 -4.09
N GLN A 134 -11.50 -1.29 -4.83
CA GLN A 134 -11.46 -2.72 -4.53
C GLN A 134 -10.81 -3.01 -3.18
N ALA A 135 -9.72 -2.32 -2.85
CA ALA A 135 -9.06 -2.47 -1.56
C ALA A 135 -9.92 -1.98 -0.38
N LEU A 136 -10.86 -1.05 -0.61
CA LEU A 136 -11.76 -0.50 0.40
C LEU A 136 -12.98 -1.40 0.69
N LEU A 137 -13.32 -2.35 -0.19
CA LEU A 137 -14.44 -3.26 0.03
C LEU A 137 -14.29 -4.03 1.34
N GLY A 138 -15.40 -4.26 2.03
CA GLY A 138 -15.43 -4.95 3.33
C GLY A 138 -14.93 -4.07 4.48
N ASN A 139 -14.76 -2.78 4.25
CA ASN A 139 -14.35 -1.78 5.25
C ASN A 139 -13.08 -2.17 6.04
N PRO A 140 -11.94 -2.41 5.38
CA PRO A 140 -10.70 -2.83 6.06
C PRO A 140 -10.20 -1.74 7.01
N GLN A 141 -9.53 -2.16 8.09
CA GLN A 141 -8.86 -1.29 9.04
C GLN A 141 -7.43 -0.93 8.61
N LEU A 142 -6.78 -1.86 7.90
CA LEU A 142 -5.43 -1.67 7.34
C LEU A 142 -5.50 -1.71 5.80
N LEU A 143 -4.96 -0.69 5.17
CA LEU A 143 -4.74 -0.63 3.73
C LEU A 143 -3.25 -0.81 3.44
N ILE A 144 -2.91 -1.66 2.49
CA ILE A 144 -1.55 -1.81 1.97
C ILE A 144 -1.57 -1.33 0.52
N LEU A 145 -0.83 -0.27 0.24
CA LEU A 145 -0.77 0.41 -1.05
C LEU A 145 0.64 0.26 -1.64
N ASP A 146 0.77 -0.52 -2.70
CA ASP A 146 2.05 -0.75 -3.37
C ASP A 146 2.15 0.21 -4.56
N GLU A 147 3.02 1.23 -4.46
CA GLU A 147 3.28 2.26 -5.48
C GLU A 147 1.98 2.94 -6.02
N PRO A 148 1.08 3.46 -5.17
CA PRO A 148 -0.26 3.90 -5.58
C PRO A 148 -0.25 5.08 -6.55
N THR A 149 0.86 5.82 -6.66
CA THR A 149 1.02 6.98 -7.56
C THR A 149 1.89 6.69 -8.79
N ALA A 150 2.36 5.44 -8.95
CA ALA A 150 3.28 5.08 -10.04
C ALA A 150 2.70 5.34 -11.42
N GLY A 151 3.42 6.14 -12.22
CA GLY A 151 3.09 6.48 -13.61
C GLY A 151 1.83 7.33 -13.80
N LEU A 152 1.39 8.02 -12.75
CA LEU A 152 0.42 9.09 -12.84
C LEU A 152 1.12 10.40 -13.17
N ASP A 153 0.40 11.31 -13.80
CA ASP A 153 0.82 12.71 -13.95
C ASP A 153 0.78 13.45 -12.60
N ALA A 154 1.26 14.68 -12.58
CA ALA A 154 1.35 15.46 -11.34
C ALA A 154 -0.01 15.67 -10.66
N LEU A 155 -1.07 15.90 -11.44
CA LEU A 155 -2.41 16.11 -10.89
C LEU A 155 -2.97 14.80 -10.32
N GLY A 156 -2.90 13.71 -11.07
CA GLY A 156 -3.37 12.39 -10.61
C GLY A 156 -2.65 11.92 -9.34
N ARG A 157 -1.34 12.23 -9.21
CA ARG A 157 -0.58 11.96 -7.97
C ARG A 157 -1.12 12.74 -6.79
N LEU A 158 -1.34 14.06 -6.96
CA LEU A 158 -1.89 14.91 -5.90
C LEU A 158 -3.27 14.42 -5.44
N GLU A 159 -4.13 14.04 -6.37
CA GLU A 159 -5.47 13.52 -6.05
C GLU A 159 -5.43 12.20 -5.27
N ILE A 160 -4.55 11.27 -5.65
CA ILE A 160 -4.36 10.00 -4.90
C ILE A 160 -3.79 10.28 -3.49
N MET A 161 -2.86 11.21 -3.35
CA MET A 161 -2.30 11.58 -2.04
C MET A 161 -3.35 12.21 -1.13
N GLN A 162 -4.19 13.11 -1.65
CA GLN A 162 -5.32 13.68 -0.91
C GLN A 162 -6.32 12.59 -0.48
N LEU A 163 -6.58 11.62 -1.36
CA LEU A 163 -7.44 10.49 -1.03
C LEU A 163 -6.85 9.67 0.13
N ILE A 164 -5.54 9.39 0.11
CA ILE A 164 -4.86 8.65 1.19
C ILE A 164 -4.98 9.41 2.52
N GLN A 165 -4.78 10.73 2.54
CA GLN A 165 -4.96 11.56 3.72
C GLN A 165 -6.41 11.52 4.25
N THR A 166 -7.39 11.65 3.35
CA THR A 166 -8.81 11.53 3.72
C THR A 166 -9.13 10.16 4.33
N LEU A 167 -8.52 9.09 3.83
CA LEU A 167 -8.71 7.75 4.39
C LEU A 167 -8.09 7.63 5.79
N GLN A 168 -6.92 8.23 6.03
CA GLN A 168 -6.31 8.31 7.36
C GLN A 168 -7.19 9.09 8.34
N GLU A 169 -7.69 10.26 7.93
CA GLU A 169 -8.61 11.09 8.74
C GLU A 169 -9.89 10.34 9.12
N ARG A 170 -10.33 9.39 8.29
CA ARG A 170 -11.42 8.47 8.58
C ARG A 170 -11.01 7.27 9.47
N GLY A 171 -9.81 7.31 10.04
CA GLY A 171 -9.30 6.31 10.99
C GLY A 171 -8.69 5.07 10.33
N LYS A 172 -8.43 5.07 9.02
CA LYS A 172 -7.72 3.97 8.37
C LYS A 172 -6.23 4.00 8.74
N THR A 173 -5.67 2.81 8.90
CA THR A 173 -4.23 2.61 8.99
C THR A 173 -3.71 2.27 7.60
N ILE A 174 -2.61 2.87 7.18
CA ILE A 174 -2.14 2.72 5.80
C ILE A 174 -0.65 2.36 5.81
N LEU A 175 -0.28 1.26 5.18
CA LEU A 175 1.09 0.95 4.80
C LEU A 175 1.25 1.34 3.34
N ILE A 176 2.12 2.30 3.07
CA ILE A 176 2.43 2.74 1.70
C ILE A 176 3.87 2.41 1.35
N ASN A 177 4.05 1.78 0.20
CA ASN A 177 5.33 1.63 -0.46
C ASN A 177 5.37 2.60 -1.65
N SER A 178 6.39 3.47 -1.72
CA SER A 178 6.65 4.34 -2.87
C SER A 178 8.13 4.64 -2.98
N HIS A 179 8.58 4.94 -4.19
CA HIS A 179 9.92 5.44 -4.48
C HIS A 179 9.97 6.96 -4.64
N ILE A 180 8.81 7.65 -4.56
CA ILE A 180 8.71 9.11 -4.67
C ILE A 180 8.74 9.71 -3.27
N LEU A 181 9.95 10.05 -2.81
CA LEU A 181 10.18 10.47 -1.42
C LEU A 181 9.39 11.71 -1.02
N ASN A 182 9.24 12.69 -1.91
CA ASN A 182 8.46 13.91 -1.65
C ASN A 182 6.97 13.61 -1.39
N ASP A 183 6.40 12.61 -2.06
CA ASP A 183 5.01 12.21 -1.82
C ASP A 183 4.88 11.59 -0.42
N ILE A 184 5.83 10.72 -0.06
CA ILE A 184 5.89 10.07 1.24
C ILE A 184 6.05 11.08 2.38
N GLU A 185 6.98 12.02 2.27
CA GLU A 185 7.24 13.04 3.28
C GLU A 185 6.00 13.90 3.58
N ARG A 186 5.16 14.14 2.57
CA ARG A 186 3.93 14.91 2.73
C ARG A 186 2.85 14.18 3.49
N ILE A 187 2.65 12.88 3.27
CA ILE A 187 1.48 12.14 3.74
C ILE A 187 1.77 11.12 4.86
N CYS A 188 3.02 10.69 5.03
CA CYS A 188 3.35 9.68 6.03
C CYS A 188 3.73 10.29 7.37
N ASP A 189 3.43 9.58 8.45
CA ASP A 189 3.81 9.97 9.81
C ASP A 189 5.23 9.50 10.13
N ARG A 190 5.54 8.26 9.74
CA ARG A 190 6.85 7.63 9.93
C ARG A 190 7.02 6.44 8.98
N GLY A 191 8.23 5.88 8.96
CA GLY A 191 8.50 4.72 8.13
C GLY A 191 9.83 4.05 8.44
N ILE A 192 10.10 2.98 7.71
CA ILE A 192 11.41 2.31 7.71
C ILE A 192 12.04 2.38 6.33
N ILE A 193 13.37 2.40 6.33
CA ILE A 193 14.19 2.39 5.12
C ILE A 193 14.90 1.05 5.06
N ILE A 194 14.74 0.35 3.95
CA ILE A 194 15.36 -0.96 3.71
C ILE A 194 16.33 -0.93 2.54
N LYS A 195 17.44 -1.64 2.69
CA LYS A 195 18.46 -1.84 1.65
C LYS A 195 18.87 -3.31 1.63
N LYS A 196 18.78 -3.97 0.46
CA LYS A 196 19.13 -5.39 0.27
C LYS A 196 18.50 -6.33 1.33
N GLY A 197 17.23 -6.11 1.63
CA GLY A 197 16.47 -6.94 2.57
C GLY A 197 16.65 -6.61 4.07
N VAL A 198 17.49 -5.67 4.41
CA VAL A 198 17.80 -5.28 5.80
C VAL A 198 17.28 -3.88 6.08
N GLN A 199 16.72 -3.66 7.26
CA GLN A 199 16.40 -2.31 7.73
C GLN A 199 17.69 -1.55 8.03
N VAL A 200 17.87 -0.41 7.36
CA VAL A 200 19.05 0.44 7.52
C VAL A 200 18.75 1.72 8.28
N GLY A 201 17.48 2.05 8.47
CA GLY A 201 17.07 3.21 9.26
C GLY A 201 15.56 3.33 9.42
N THR A 202 15.18 4.35 10.18
CA THR A 202 13.80 4.80 10.37
C THR A 202 13.71 6.27 10.01
N TRP A 203 12.53 6.70 9.65
CA TRP A 203 12.20 8.09 9.45
C TRP A 203 10.87 8.41 10.15
N SER A 204 10.78 9.61 10.71
CA SER A 204 9.57 10.12 11.34
C SER A 204 9.44 11.60 11.01
N LYS A 205 8.23 12.03 10.69
CA LYS A 205 7.93 13.43 10.38
C LYS A 205 8.18 14.37 11.57
N THR A 206 8.05 13.85 12.79
CA THR A 206 8.26 14.62 14.03
C THR A 206 9.72 14.70 14.46
N ASP A 207 10.50 13.66 14.21
CA ASP A 207 11.86 13.52 14.74
C ASP A 207 12.94 14.09 13.80
N ASN A 208 12.60 14.32 12.53
CA ASN A 208 13.51 14.78 11.48
C ASN A 208 13.15 16.19 10.98
N ALA A 209 12.76 17.10 11.88
CA ALA A 209 12.36 18.47 11.51
C ALA A 209 13.47 19.25 10.76
N ASP A 210 14.73 18.92 11.02
CA ASP A 210 15.91 19.60 10.45
C ASP A 210 16.47 18.95 9.19
N LYS A 211 15.93 17.77 8.76
CA LYS A 211 16.48 16.99 7.65
C LYS A 211 15.38 16.38 6.80
N SER A 212 15.43 16.59 5.49
CA SER A 212 14.46 16.01 4.56
C SER A 212 14.53 14.49 4.52
N LEU A 213 13.42 13.85 4.14
CA LEU A 213 13.40 12.41 3.89
C LEU A 213 14.38 12.01 2.77
N GLU A 214 14.54 12.87 1.76
CA GLU A 214 15.46 12.63 0.65
C GLU A 214 16.92 12.58 1.13
N GLU A 215 17.35 13.54 1.97
CA GLU A 215 18.68 13.55 2.55
C GLU A 215 18.92 12.32 3.43
N THR A 216 17.96 11.98 4.30
CA THR A 216 18.03 10.78 5.14
C THR A 216 18.13 9.50 4.29
N PHE A 217 17.34 9.40 3.23
CA PHE A 217 17.35 8.27 2.33
C PHE A 217 18.68 8.14 1.57
N LEU A 218 19.23 9.23 1.04
CA LEU A 218 20.51 9.25 0.32
C LEU A 218 21.67 8.83 1.21
N GLU A 219 21.70 9.26 2.47
CA GLU A 219 22.75 8.83 3.42
C GLU A 219 22.68 7.33 3.72
N LEU A 220 21.46 6.79 3.95
CA LEU A 220 21.28 5.39 4.35
C LEU A 220 21.37 4.43 3.16
N VAL A 221 20.85 4.83 2.01
CA VAL A 221 20.76 3.97 0.83
C VAL A 221 21.81 4.34 -0.23
N GLY A 222 22.10 5.62 -0.38
CA GLY A 222 23.03 6.14 -1.38
C GLY A 222 24.48 5.68 -1.20
N GLY A 223 24.89 5.27 0.02
CA GLY A 223 26.23 4.78 0.37
C GLY A 223 27.33 5.46 -0.45
N ILE A 224 28.20 6.24 0.17
CA ILE A 224 29.40 6.83 -0.41
C ILE A 224 29.92 5.91 -1.54
N LYS A 225 30.04 6.46 -2.76
CA LYS A 225 30.87 5.82 -3.77
C LYS A 225 32.29 5.74 -3.19
N GLU A 226 32.67 4.57 -2.69
CA GLU A 226 34.08 4.20 -2.65
C GLU A 226 34.54 3.88 -4.05
#